data_cdf939d3c5e9f7634f1f07618424cd3d
#
_entry.id   cdf939d3c5e9f7634f1f07618424cd3d
#
_cell.length_a   1.000
_cell.length_b   1.000
_cell.length_c   1.000
_cell.angle_alpha   90.00
_cell.angle_beta   90.00
_cell.angle_gamma   90.00
#
_symmetry.space_group_name_H-M   'P 1'
#
loop_
_entity.id
_entity.type
_entity.pdbx_description
1 polymer ?
#
loop_
_entity_poly.entity_id
_entity_poly.type
_entity_poly.pdbx_seq_one_letter_code
_entity_poly.pdbx_strand_id
1 'polypeptide(L)'
;IRVVGYILVFITAATIVGFEVTSFVTILGTASMAIGLALQGALSNLAGGMLILLLKPFTVGDYIVENEKGMEGTVTSIDIFYTRLLTHDNKMVVVPNGILTNNSLINLTNETKRKAEIKIAIAYQSDMKQVKEIVYQILQQDKRILENEPKDVFLDSFDDSGMTLGIRAWVKTE
;
A
#
# COMPACT_ATOMS: atom_id res chain seq x y z
N ILE A 1 -19.29 -26.64 -12.50
CA ILE A 1 -20.75 -26.65 -12.26
C ILE A 1 -21.34 -28.04 -12.58
N ARG A 2 -21.12 -28.62 -13.79
CA ARG A 2 -21.69 -29.93 -14.18
C ARG A 2 -21.27 -31.07 -13.23
N VAL A 3 -19.98 -31.15 -12.87
CA VAL A 3 -19.44 -32.21 -11.98
C VAL A 3 -20.10 -32.12 -10.58
N VAL A 4 -20.20 -30.93 -10.01
CA VAL A 4 -20.86 -30.73 -8.71
C VAL A 4 -22.34 -31.11 -8.80
N GLY A 5 -23.03 -30.75 -9.90
CA GLY A 5 -24.40 -31.16 -10.15
C GLY A 5 -24.58 -32.70 -10.17
N TYR A 6 -23.69 -33.42 -10.88
CA TYR A 6 -23.74 -34.88 -10.91
C TYR A 6 -23.48 -35.52 -9.54
N ILE A 7 -22.55 -34.97 -8.76
CA ILE A 7 -22.29 -35.44 -7.37
C ILE A 7 -23.55 -35.27 -6.50
N LEU A 8 -24.20 -34.10 -6.55
CA LEU A 8 -25.42 -33.84 -5.80
C LEU A 8 -26.56 -34.78 -6.21
N VAL A 9 -26.80 -34.97 -7.51
CA VAL A 9 -27.81 -35.90 -8.02
C VAL A 9 -27.51 -37.33 -7.58
N PHE A 10 -26.24 -37.76 -7.67
CA PHE A 10 -25.85 -39.10 -7.23
C PHE A 10 -26.09 -39.31 -5.74
N ILE A 11 -25.68 -38.37 -4.88
CA ILE A 11 -25.91 -38.43 -3.43
C ILE A 11 -27.40 -38.50 -3.14
N THR A 12 -28.23 -37.67 -3.77
CA THR A 12 -29.67 -37.65 -3.54
C THR A 12 -30.32 -38.95 -3.99
N ALA A 13 -29.95 -39.48 -5.14
CA ALA A 13 -30.46 -40.79 -5.61
C ALA A 13 -30.06 -41.95 -4.68
N ALA A 14 -28.81 -41.98 -4.23
CA ALA A 14 -28.34 -42.98 -3.29
C ALA A 14 -29.12 -42.95 -1.95
N THR A 15 -29.40 -41.77 -1.43
CA THR A 15 -30.21 -41.60 -0.21
C THR A 15 -31.63 -42.10 -0.38
N ILE A 16 -32.27 -41.85 -1.54
CA ILE A 16 -33.66 -42.34 -1.83
C ILE A 16 -33.66 -43.85 -1.89
N VAL A 17 -32.64 -44.52 -2.39
CA VAL A 17 -32.53 -45.97 -2.46
C VAL A 17 -32.17 -46.60 -1.08
N GLY A 18 -31.90 -45.80 -0.05
CA GLY A 18 -31.60 -46.24 1.32
C GLY A 18 -30.13 -46.51 1.61
N PHE A 19 -29.22 -46.05 0.76
CA PHE A 19 -27.80 -46.12 1.07
C PHE A 19 -27.40 -45.08 2.12
N GLU A 20 -26.53 -45.45 3.07
CA GLU A 20 -25.95 -44.54 4.03
C GLU A 20 -24.84 -43.69 3.36
N VAL A 21 -25.13 -42.42 3.06
CA VAL A 21 -24.22 -41.52 2.36
C VAL A 21 -23.38 -40.67 3.29
N THR A 22 -23.55 -40.76 4.60
CA THR A 22 -22.90 -39.91 5.62
C THR A 22 -21.37 -39.93 5.49
N SER A 23 -20.78 -41.13 5.38
CA SER A 23 -19.32 -41.28 5.21
C SER A 23 -18.82 -40.64 3.93
N PHE A 24 -19.59 -40.78 2.83
CA PHE A 24 -19.24 -40.17 1.54
C PHE A 24 -19.29 -38.67 1.57
N VAL A 25 -20.33 -38.07 2.17
CA VAL A 25 -20.45 -36.62 2.39
C VAL A 25 -19.32 -36.09 3.26
N THR A 26 -18.95 -36.82 4.30
CA THR A 26 -17.84 -36.46 5.19
C THR A 26 -16.49 -36.41 4.42
N ILE A 27 -16.22 -37.42 3.58
CA ILE A 27 -15.02 -37.45 2.75
C ILE A 27 -15.01 -36.30 1.76
N LEU A 28 -16.12 -36.00 1.09
CA LEU A 28 -16.24 -34.87 0.18
C LEU A 28 -16.05 -33.54 0.92
N GLY A 29 -16.59 -33.40 2.12
CA GLY A 29 -16.42 -32.20 2.95
C GLY A 29 -14.98 -31.96 3.33
N THR A 30 -14.27 -32.98 3.80
CA THR A 30 -12.85 -32.88 4.16
C THR A 30 -11.96 -32.61 2.94
N ALA A 31 -12.24 -33.27 1.80
CA ALA A 31 -11.54 -33.01 0.54
C ALA A 31 -11.76 -31.55 0.05
N SER A 32 -12.99 -31.06 0.13
CA SER A 32 -13.33 -29.67 -0.25
C SER A 32 -12.62 -28.66 0.65
N MET A 33 -12.54 -28.93 1.96
CA MET A 33 -11.79 -28.08 2.90
C MET A 33 -10.28 -28.09 2.57
N ALA A 34 -9.71 -29.25 2.27
CA ALA A 34 -8.29 -29.34 1.89
C ALA A 34 -7.99 -28.55 0.60
N ILE A 35 -8.86 -28.63 -0.41
CA ILE A 35 -8.75 -27.84 -1.65
C ILE A 35 -8.90 -26.35 -1.35
N GLY A 36 -9.85 -25.96 -0.52
CA GLY A 36 -10.05 -24.56 -0.11
C GLY A 36 -8.82 -23.97 0.56
N LEU A 37 -8.20 -24.71 1.48
CA LEU A 37 -6.96 -24.30 2.14
C LEU A 37 -5.78 -24.23 1.15
N ALA A 38 -5.67 -25.18 0.23
CA ALA A 38 -4.62 -25.16 -0.79
C ALA A 38 -4.74 -23.97 -1.75
N LEU A 39 -5.95 -23.49 -2.04
CA LEU A 39 -6.23 -22.37 -2.92
C LEU A 39 -6.36 -21.02 -2.19
N GLN A 40 -6.25 -20.99 -0.86
CA GLN A 40 -6.49 -19.79 -0.05
C GLN A 40 -5.68 -18.59 -0.53
N GLY A 41 -4.40 -18.76 -0.83
CA GLY A 41 -3.53 -17.67 -1.29
C GLY A 41 -3.95 -17.12 -2.66
N ALA A 42 -4.33 -18.00 -3.59
CA ALA A 42 -4.82 -17.58 -4.90
C ALA A 42 -6.14 -16.81 -4.79
N LEU A 43 -7.07 -17.29 -3.97
CA LEU A 43 -8.37 -16.63 -3.72
C LEU A 43 -8.18 -15.27 -3.04
N SER A 44 -7.25 -15.16 -2.09
CA SER A 44 -6.92 -13.89 -1.43
C SER A 44 -6.39 -12.87 -2.45
N ASN A 45 -5.51 -13.28 -3.34
CA ASN A 45 -4.96 -12.39 -4.37
C ASN A 45 -6.02 -11.99 -5.41
N LEU A 46 -6.89 -12.90 -5.81
CA LEU A 46 -8.01 -12.60 -6.70
C LEU A 46 -8.96 -11.58 -6.06
N ALA A 47 -9.36 -11.82 -4.80
CA ALA A 47 -10.22 -10.89 -4.06
C ALA A 47 -9.54 -9.53 -3.90
N GLY A 48 -8.24 -9.51 -3.56
CA GLY A 48 -7.44 -8.27 -3.47
C GLY A 48 -7.42 -7.50 -4.79
N GLY A 49 -7.18 -8.17 -5.91
CA GLY A 49 -7.21 -7.54 -7.24
C GLY A 49 -8.57 -6.93 -7.57
N MET A 50 -9.65 -7.64 -7.28
CA MET A 50 -11.01 -7.11 -7.45
C MET A 50 -11.27 -5.87 -6.58
N LEU A 51 -10.84 -5.90 -5.30
CA LEU A 51 -10.99 -4.76 -4.39
C LEU A 51 -10.20 -3.55 -4.88
N ILE A 52 -8.95 -3.73 -5.34
CA ILE A 52 -8.15 -2.65 -5.88
C ILE A 52 -8.83 -2.01 -7.10
N LEU A 53 -9.33 -2.82 -8.03
CA LEU A 53 -9.97 -2.34 -9.26
C LEU A 53 -11.32 -1.64 -9.00
N LEU A 54 -12.08 -2.07 -7.97
CA LEU A 54 -13.38 -1.50 -7.63
C LEU A 54 -13.25 -0.26 -6.74
N LEU A 55 -12.47 -0.34 -5.65
CA LEU A 55 -12.34 0.74 -4.67
C LEU A 55 -11.26 1.76 -5.03
N LYS A 56 -10.31 1.38 -5.90
CA LYS A 56 -9.22 2.22 -6.40
C LYS A 56 -8.47 2.99 -5.30
N PRO A 57 -7.95 2.31 -4.26
CA PRO A 57 -7.14 2.96 -3.25
C PRO A 57 -5.85 3.55 -3.85
N PHE A 58 -5.44 3.04 -5.00
CA PHE A 58 -4.41 3.57 -5.89
C PHE A 58 -4.72 3.20 -7.34
N THR A 59 -4.09 3.88 -8.28
CA THR A 59 -4.26 3.67 -9.72
C THR A 59 -2.90 3.50 -10.41
N VAL A 60 -2.91 3.08 -11.69
CA VAL A 60 -1.70 3.05 -12.49
C VAL A 60 -1.14 4.47 -12.62
N GLY A 61 0.13 4.64 -12.33
CA GLY A 61 0.82 5.92 -12.24
C GLY A 61 1.07 6.41 -10.81
N ASP A 62 0.34 5.90 -9.82
CA ASP A 62 0.56 6.29 -8.42
C ASP A 62 1.86 5.71 -7.87
N TYR A 63 2.55 6.47 -7.02
CA TYR A 63 3.66 5.98 -6.23
C TYR A 63 3.14 5.51 -4.86
N ILE A 64 3.33 4.23 -4.58
CA ILE A 64 2.84 3.60 -3.35
C ILE A 64 3.98 2.98 -2.54
N VAL A 65 3.79 2.96 -1.22
CA VAL A 65 4.68 2.31 -0.25
C VAL A 65 3.86 1.32 0.58
N GLU A 66 4.24 0.06 0.54
CA GLU A 66 3.70 -0.96 1.44
C GLU A 66 4.55 -1.00 2.70
N ASN A 67 3.94 -0.82 3.89
CA ASN A 67 4.67 -0.52 5.12
C ASN A 67 5.33 -1.73 5.78
N GLU A 68 4.79 -2.95 5.64
CA GLU A 68 5.31 -4.11 6.38
C GLU A 68 6.62 -4.65 5.79
N LYS A 69 6.72 -4.69 4.46
CA LYS A 69 7.89 -5.20 3.74
C LYS A 69 8.72 -4.11 3.09
N GLY A 70 8.27 -2.87 3.18
CA GLY A 70 8.96 -1.72 2.60
C GLY A 70 9.04 -1.77 1.07
N MET A 71 8.07 -2.42 0.42
CA MET A 71 8.00 -2.45 -1.04
C MET A 71 7.41 -1.15 -1.55
N GLU A 72 8.16 -0.45 -2.41
CA GLU A 72 7.73 0.84 -2.93
C GLU A 72 8.00 0.97 -4.43
N GLY A 73 7.24 1.84 -5.08
CA GLY A 73 7.43 2.16 -6.50
C GLY A 73 6.18 2.73 -7.15
N THR A 74 6.35 3.12 -8.41
CA THR A 74 5.25 3.58 -9.25
C THR A 74 4.48 2.38 -9.80
N VAL A 75 3.17 2.38 -9.65
CA VAL A 75 2.28 1.33 -10.19
C VAL A 75 2.30 1.38 -11.71
N THR A 76 2.79 0.32 -12.34
CA THR A 76 2.85 0.21 -13.81
C THR A 76 1.70 -0.62 -14.38
N SER A 77 1.22 -1.63 -13.65
CA SER A 77 0.03 -2.40 -14.01
C SER A 77 -0.62 -3.04 -12.80
N ILE A 78 -1.94 -3.22 -12.89
CA ILE A 78 -2.75 -3.93 -11.90
C ILE A 78 -3.41 -5.10 -12.63
N ASP A 79 -2.93 -6.31 -12.33
CA ASP A 79 -3.47 -7.55 -12.90
C ASP A 79 -4.41 -8.23 -11.86
N ILE A 80 -5.10 -9.27 -12.26
CA ILE A 80 -6.05 -9.98 -11.39
C ILE A 80 -5.43 -10.48 -10.08
N PHE A 81 -4.19 -10.98 -10.10
CA PHE A 81 -3.52 -11.58 -8.95
C PHE A 81 -2.36 -10.75 -8.40
N TYR A 82 -1.76 -9.89 -9.23
CA TYR A 82 -0.54 -9.15 -8.92
C TYR A 82 -0.63 -7.71 -9.39
N THR A 83 0.01 -6.83 -8.67
CA THR A 83 0.31 -5.45 -9.07
C THR A 83 1.81 -5.32 -9.32
N ARG A 84 2.20 -4.63 -10.39
CA ARG A 84 3.59 -4.36 -10.71
C ARG A 84 3.96 -2.94 -10.36
N LEU A 85 5.08 -2.82 -9.65
CA LEU A 85 5.65 -1.53 -9.26
C LEU A 85 7.01 -1.37 -9.94
N LEU A 86 7.31 -0.15 -10.38
CA LEU A 86 8.63 0.23 -10.87
C LEU A 86 9.30 1.09 -9.80
N THR A 87 10.43 0.63 -9.28
CA THR A 87 11.21 1.39 -8.30
C THR A 87 11.97 2.53 -8.96
N HIS A 88 12.46 3.49 -8.16
CA HIS A 88 13.24 4.64 -8.66
C HIS A 88 14.58 4.21 -9.32
N ASP A 89 15.12 3.03 -8.96
CA ASP A 89 16.32 2.44 -9.58
C ASP A 89 15.97 1.50 -10.76
N ASN A 90 14.76 1.65 -11.31
CA ASN A 90 14.26 0.96 -12.50
C ASN A 90 14.15 -0.57 -12.37
N LYS A 91 13.88 -1.07 -11.16
CA LYS A 91 13.58 -2.49 -10.93
C LYS A 91 12.07 -2.71 -10.91
N MET A 92 11.63 -3.84 -11.45
CA MET A 92 10.24 -4.25 -11.37
C MET A 92 10.00 -5.11 -10.12
N VAL A 93 9.09 -4.66 -9.26
CA VAL A 93 8.61 -5.42 -8.11
C VAL A 93 7.21 -5.93 -8.42
N VAL A 94 7.00 -7.24 -8.32
CA VAL A 94 5.71 -7.89 -8.53
C VAL A 94 5.13 -8.24 -7.17
N VAL A 95 4.05 -7.57 -6.80
CA VAL A 95 3.43 -7.70 -5.47
C VAL A 95 2.10 -8.44 -5.60
N PRO A 96 1.87 -9.52 -4.85
CA PRO A 96 0.56 -10.16 -4.77
C PRO A 96 -0.51 -9.18 -4.25
N ASN A 97 -1.66 -9.11 -4.91
CA ASN A 97 -2.72 -8.15 -4.57
C ASN A 97 -3.24 -8.30 -3.14
N GLY A 98 -3.27 -9.54 -2.62
CA GLY A 98 -3.66 -9.81 -1.23
C GLY A 98 -2.74 -9.13 -0.21
N ILE A 99 -1.46 -8.94 -0.51
CA ILE A 99 -0.54 -8.19 0.37
C ILE A 99 -0.93 -6.72 0.40
N LEU A 100 -1.17 -6.10 -0.77
CA LEU A 100 -1.51 -4.69 -0.88
C LEU A 100 -2.88 -4.34 -0.27
N THR A 101 -3.80 -5.31 -0.19
CA THR A 101 -5.14 -5.11 0.37
C THR A 101 -5.25 -5.46 1.85
N ASN A 102 -4.38 -6.33 2.36
CA ASN A 102 -4.41 -6.75 3.76
C ASN A 102 -3.47 -5.92 4.65
N ASN A 103 -2.46 -5.29 4.07
CA ASN A 103 -1.47 -4.49 4.80
C ASN A 103 -1.77 -2.98 4.68
N SER A 104 -1.14 -2.20 5.56
CA SER A 104 -1.20 -0.74 5.44
C SER A 104 -0.41 -0.25 4.23
N LEU A 105 -0.98 0.68 3.49
CA LEU A 105 -0.41 1.24 2.27
C LEU A 105 -0.44 2.76 2.33
N ILE A 106 0.66 3.39 1.91
CA ILE A 106 0.74 4.84 1.73
C ILE A 106 0.74 5.13 0.23
N ASN A 107 -0.22 5.94 -0.23
CA ASN A 107 -0.21 6.48 -1.57
C ASN A 107 0.35 7.91 -1.51
N LEU A 108 1.51 8.13 -2.13
CA LEU A 108 2.24 9.40 -2.07
C LEU A 108 1.81 10.40 -3.15
N THR A 109 1.05 9.95 -4.13
CA THR A 109 0.68 10.75 -5.32
C THR A 109 -0.81 11.02 -5.46
N ASN A 110 -1.67 10.35 -4.67
CA ASN A 110 -3.11 10.56 -4.72
C ASN A 110 -3.53 11.99 -4.34
N GLU A 111 -2.83 12.60 -3.39
CA GLU A 111 -3.10 13.98 -2.97
C GLU A 111 -2.33 14.97 -3.84
N THR A 112 -2.97 16.07 -4.22
CA THR A 112 -2.39 17.08 -5.11
C THR A 112 -1.26 17.89 -4.49
N LYS A 113 -1.15 17.88 -3.16
CA LYS A 113 -0.11 18.55 -2.40
C LYS A 113 0.34 17.71 -1.23
N ARG A 114 1.59 17.82 -0.87
CA ARG A 114 2.18 17.14 0.28
C ARG A 114 3.06 18.07 1.10
N LYS A 115 3.22 17.79 2.38
CA LYS A 115 4.13 18.51 3.26
C LYS A 115 5.53 17.90 3.12
N ALA A 116 6.48 18.68 2.62
CA ALA A 116 7.89 18.34 2.66
C ALA A 116 8.46 18.71 4.03
N GLU A 117 9.23 17.81 4.63
CA GLU A 117 9.96 18.06 5.87
C GLU A 117 11.46 17.91 5.60
N ILE A 118 12.22 18.95 5.92
CA ILE A 118 13.68 18.99 5.74
C ILE A 118 14.29 19.31 7.10
N LYS A 119 15.35 18.62 7.45
CA LYS A 119 16.12 18.88 8.67
C LYS A 119 17.50 19.39 8.33
N ILE A 120 17.92 20.49 8.97
CA ILE A 120 19.23 21.08 8.80
C ILE A 120 19.91 21.21 10.18
N ALA A 121 21.19 20.82 10.25
CA ALA A 121 21.99 20.99 11.44
C ALA A 121 22.67 22.37 11.41
N ILE A 122 22.64 23.08 12.53
CA ILE A 122 23.30 24.37 12.72
C ILE A 122 24.17 24.34 14.00
N ALA A 123 25.23 25.11 14.00
CA ALA A 123 26.11 25.21 15.18
C ALA A 123 25.40 25.94 16.33
N TYR A 124 25.74 25.62 17.57
CA TYR A 124 25.19 26.31 18.77
C TYR A 124 25.44 27.80 18.80
N GLN A 125 26.51 28.27 18.15
CA GLN A 125 26.88 29.68 18.07
C GLN A 125 26.08 30.46 17.03
N SER A 126 25.29 29.80 16.20
CA SER A 126 24.51 30.45 15.15
C SER A 126 23.33 31.24 15.74
N ASP A 127 23.09 32.44 15.21
CA ASP A 127 21.90 33.22 15.59
C ASP A 127 20.64 32.57 14.96
N MET A 128 19.82 31.96 15.81
CA MET A 128 18.59 31.30 15.41
C MET A 128 17.62 32.22 14.66
N LYS A 129 17.57 33.52 15.00
CA LYS A 129 16.68 34.47 14.32
C LYS A 129 17.14 34.70 12.89
N GLN A 130 18.45 34.94 12.74
CA GLN A 130 19.05 35.14 11.42
C GLN A 130 18.92 33.91 10.52
N VAL A 131 19.14 32.69 11.08
CA VAL A 131 18.97 31.44 10.33
C VAL A 131 17.51 31.27 9.89
N LYS A 132 16.54 31.53 10.75
CA LYS A 132 15.12 31.45 10.40
C LYS A 132 14.77 32.44 9.28
N GLU A 133 15.23 33.66 9.34
CA GLU A 133 15.00 34.68 8.30
C GLU A 133 15.55 34.23 6.95
N ILE A 134 16.78 33.72 6.92
CA ILE A 134 17.40 33.18 5.71
C ILE A 134 16.57 32.01 5.13
N VAL A 135 16.17 31.08 5.99
CA VAL A 135 15.34 29.93 5.57
C VAL A 135 14.00 30.41 5.00
N TYR A 136 13.32 31.35 5.66
CA TYR A 136 12.06 31.90 5.14
C TYR A 136 12.25 32.60 3.80
N GLN A 137 13.34 33.36 3.60
CA GLN A 137 13.65 33.96 2.30
C GLN A 137 13.85 32.91 1.19
N ILE A 138 14.58 31.82 1.48
CA ILE A 138 14.76 30.71 0.54
C ILE A 138 13.42 30.05 0.19
N LEU A 139 12.58 29.78 1.21
CA LEU A 139 11.26 29.18 1.01
C LEU A 139 10.32 30.07 0.19
N GLN A 140 10.45 31.39 0.26
CA GLN A 140 9.66 32.34 -0.54
C GLN A 140 10.12 32.41 -2.00
N GLN A 141 11.40 32.17 -2.27
CA GLN A 141 11.97 32.24 -3.62
C GLN A 141 11.78 30.92 -4.40
N ASP A 142 11.55 29.80 -3.73
CA ASP A 142 11.40 28.51 -4.39
C ASP A 142 9.98 28.32 -4.92
N LYS A 143 9.85 28.35 -6.26
CA LYS A 143 8.57 28.19 -6.98
C LYS A 143 7.85 26.85 -6.76
N ARG A 144 8.55 25.84 -6.23
CA ARG A 144 7.96 24.53 -5.94
C ARG A 144 7.13 24.56 -4.66
N ILE A 145 7.37 25.57 -3.81
CA ILE A 145 6.66 25.74 -2.54
C ILE A 145 5.39 26.53 -2.76
N LEU A 146 4.28 26.01 -2.23
CA LEU A 146 2.98 26.67 -2.34
C LEU A 146 2.95 27.94 -1.49
N GLU A 147 2.75 29.09 -2.13
CA GLU A 147 2.79 30.41 -1.46
C GLU A 147 1.69 30.59 -0.41
N ASN A 148 0.48 30.08 -0.70
CA ASN A 148 -0.71 30.22 0.14
C ASN A 148 -0.80 29.21 1.28
N GLU A 149 0.18 28.31 1.42
CA GLU A 149 0.20 27.31 2.46
C GLU A 149 1.18 27.69 3.59
N PRO A 150 0.90 27.26 4.84
CA PRO A 150 1.75 27.57 5.98
C PRO A 150 3.16 26.97 5.80
N LYS A 151 4.16 27.75 6.21
CA LYS A 151 5.56 27.36 6.25
C LYS A 151 6.03 27.46 7.68
N ASP A 152 6.62 26.40 8.20
CA ASP A 152 7.07 26.34 9.59
C ASP A 152 8.59 26.11 9.63
N VAL A 153 9.28 26.91 10.45
CA VAL A 153 10.69 26.71 10.80
C VAL A 153 10.81 26.66 12.31
N PHE A 154 11.12 25.48 12.83
CA PHE A 154 11.15 25.23 14.27
C PHE A 154 12.42 24.51 14.70
N LEU A 155 12.74 24.58 15.98
CA LEU A 155 13.79 23.79 16.56
C LEU A 155 13.27 22.36 16.77
N ASP A 156 13.93 21.38 16.16
CA ASP A 156 13.55 19.98 16.22
C ASP A 156 14.25 19.25 17.38
N SER A 157 15.58 19.39 17.47
CA SER A 157 16.38 18.76 18.53
C SER A 157 17.65 19.55 18.85
N PHE A 158 18.17 19.26 20.04
CA PHE A 158 19.55 19.60 20.45
C PHE A 158 20.38 18.34 20.34
N ASP A 159 21.45 18.40 19.55
CA ASP A 159 22.34 17.27 19.28
C ASP A 159 23.70 17.53 19.92
N ASP A 160 24.60 16.54 19.99
CA ASP A 160 25.91 16.63 20.67
C ASP A 160 26.79 17.78 20.14
N SER A 161 26.68 18.12 18.85
CA SER A 161 27.54 19.11 18.17
C SER A 161 26.82 20.34 17.67
N GLY A 162 25.49 20.44 17.85
CA GLY A 162 24.70 21.55 17.33
C GLY A 162 23.21 21.37 17.59
N MET A 163 22.42 22.17 16.88
CA MET A 163 20.96 22.14 16.92
C MET A 163 20.42 21.71 15.56
N THR A 164 19.37 20.91 15.54
CA THR A 164 18.66 20.55 14.30
C THR A 164 17.39 21.40 14.17
N LEU A 165 17.27 22.11 13.04
CA LEU A 165 16.06 22.82 12.66
C LEU A 165 15.21 21.94 11.74
N GLY A 166 13.93 21.84 12.06
CA GLY A 166 12.89 21.31 11.21
C GLY A 166 12.28 22.39 10.34
N ILE A 167 12.18 22.14 9.06
CA ILE A 167 11.56 23.03 8.06
C ILE A 167 10.42 22.25 7.44
N ARG A 168 9.19 22.79 7.50
CA ARG A 168 8.00 22.21 6.87
C ARG A 168 7.42 23.17 5.86
N ALA A 169 7.21 22.69 4.65
CA ALA A 169 6.59 23.46 3.59
C ALA A 169 5.71 22.56 2.72
N TRP A 170 4.65 23.14 2.14
CA TRP A 170 3.78 22.44 1.23
C TRP A 170 4.29 22.56 -0.20
N VAL A 171 4.34 21.45 -0.91
CA VAL A 171 4.73 21.34 -2.30
C VAL A 171 3.65 20.61 -3.11
N LYS A 172 3.60 20.85 -4.42
CA LYS A 172 2.77 20.03 -5.31
C LYS A 172 3.31 18.61 -5.35
N THR A 173 2.41 17.65 -5.43
CA THR A 173 2.76 16.26 -5.73
C THR A 173 2.97 16.15 -7.24
N GLU A 174 4.14 15.71 -7.67
CA GLU A 174 4.47 15.41 -9.07
C GLU A 174 4.45 13.90 -9.29
#